data_952688f75074f2e2e092d3d9828ce3c7
#
_entry.id   952688f75074f2e2e092d3d9828ce3c7
#
_cell.length_a   1.000
_cell.length_b   1.000
_cell.length_c   1.000
_cell.angle_alpha   90.00
_cell.angle_beta   90.00
_cell.angle_gamma   90.00
#
_symmetry.space_group_name_H-M   'P 1'
#
loop_
_entity.id
_entity.type
_entity.pdbx_description
1 polymer ?
#
loop_
_entity_poly.entity_id
_entity_poly.type
_entity_poly.pdbx_seq_one_letter_code
_entity_poly.pdbx_strand_id
1 'polypeptide(L)'
;MSAIAATSTERPTRGAGLRIDQVHAHKGASAVAPENTLSAFRSAYGQGARWVEFDVSLLGDGTPVVIHDATVDRCSSSTGHLKDLSIKDLDAIDAGSWFDPFYQGERIPTLAEALECFAEFGLSGNLEIKRHKHQASVEELTGNIHAVLKDRDPSVRISISSFDVDVLKSIGAKDPSLELAMLWDKLPENWRDVLADIPTKVIHLNYKALTLPFLDEVVEKGLLVRAWTCNDPAELAQFWSMGLGAVITDEPRYFLSR
;
A
#
# COMPACT_ATOMS: atom_id res chain seq x y z
N MET A 1 24.83 16.28 7.91
CA MET A 1 23.63 16.87 8.55
C MET A 1 22.54 16.87 7.49
N SER A 2 21.74 15.81 7.44
CA SER A 2 20.66 15.66 6.46
C SER A 2 19.38 16.21 7.08
N ALA A 3 18.79 17.20 6.43
CA ALA A 3 17.53 17.81 6.85
C ALA A 3 16.40 16.81 6.59
N ILE A 4 15.79 16.31 7.64
CA ILE A 4 14.50 15.64 7.60
C ILE A 4 13.49 16.70 7.14
N ALA A 5 12.95 16.54 5.91
CA ALA A 5 11.88 17.40 5.43
C ALA A 5 10.67 17.22 6.33
N ALA A 6 10.38 18.23 7.13
CA ALA A 6 9.19 18.29 7.96
C ALA A 6 7.95 18.24 7.03
N THR A 7 7.13 17.21 7.19
CA THR A 7 5.80 17.16 6.59
C THR A 7 5.00 18.33 7.13
N SER A 8 4.63 19.28 6.26
CA SER A 8 3.87 20.46 6.67
C SER A 8 2.50 20.04 7.19
N THR A 9 2.22 20.37 8.43
CA THR A 9 0.93 20.17 9.12
C THR A 9 -0.10 21.27 8.76
N GLU A 10 -0.04 21.83 7.57
CA GLU A 10 -1.03 22.83 7.14
C GLU A 10 -2.37 22.13 6.85
N ARG A 11 -3.40 22.52 7.61
CA ARG A 11 -4.78 22.07 7.39
C ARG A 11 -5.25 22.49 5.99
N PRO A 12 -5.85 21.58 5.20
CA PRO A 12 -6.40 21.97 3.90
C PRO A 12 -7.51 23.00 4.06
N THR A 13 -7.40 24.12 3.33
CA THR A 13 -8.44 25.14 3.26
C THR A 13 -9.64 24.64 2.46
N ARG A 14 -10.87 24.96 2.89
CA ARG A 14 -12.11 24.66 2.15
C ARG A 14 -11.98 25.14 0.69
N GLY A 15 -12.08 24.21 -0.27
CA GLY A 15 -12.11 24.50 -1.71
C GLY A 15 -10.82 24.27 -2.47
N ALA A 16 -9.71 23.89 -1.84
CA ALA A 16 -8.53 23.36 -2.54
C ALA A 16 -8.74 21.86 -2.81
N GLY A 17 -8.48 21.40 -4.04
CA GLY A 17 -8.43 19.98 -4.36
C GLY A 17 -7.40 19.25 -3.47
N LEU A 18 -7.52 17.93 -3.32
CA LEU A 18 -6.57 17.15 -2.54
C LEU A 18 -5.17 17.29 -3.11
N ARG A 19 -4.18 17.32 -2.22
CA ARG A 19 -2.78 17.23 -2.65
C ARG A 19 -2.51 15.84 -3.24
N ILE A 20 -1.58 15.80 -4.16
CA ILE A 20 -1.22 14.58 -4.88
C ILE A 20 -0.71 13.45 -3.97
N ASP A 21 -0.13 13.81 -2.83
CA ASP A 21 0.35 12.88 -1.80
C ASP A 21 -0.76 12.40 -0.84
N GLN A 22 -1.97 12.91 -1.00
CA GLN A 22 -3.15 12.50 -0.23
C GLN A 22 -3.99 11.44 -0.94
N VAL A 23 -3.62 11.02 -2.15
CA VAL A 23 -4.35 10.00 -2.91
C VAL A 23 -3.41 8.86 -3.28
N HIS A 24 -3.67 7.68 -2.69
CA HIS A 24 -2.94 6.45 -2.99
C HIS A 24 -3.85 5.54 -3.84
N ALA A 25 -3.37 5.14 -5.01
CA ALA A 25 -4.08 4.22 -5.88
C ALA A 25 -3.99 2.80 -5.32
N HIS A 26 -5.12 2.23 -4.86
CA HIS A 26 -5.23 0.92 -4.23
C HIS A 26 -4.92 -0.19 -5.24
N LYS A 27 -3.83 -0.92 -5.03
CA LYS A 27 -3.30 -1.93 -5.93
C LYS A 27 -3.05 -1.38 -7.36
N GLY A 28 -2.74 -0.08 -7.47
CA GLY A 28 -2.80 0.69 -8.70
C GLY A 28 -4.19 1.28 -8.97
N ALA A 29 -4.50 1.61 -10.22
CA ALA A 29 -5.84 2.03 -10.62
C ALA A 29 -6.73 0.81 -10.86
N SER A 30 -7.01 0.04 -9.81
CA SER A 30 -7.60 -1.30 -9.87
C SER A 30 -9.04 -1.33 -10.38
N ALA A 31 -9.74 -0.20 -10.43
CA ALA A 31 -11.05 -0.14 -11.08
C ALA A 31 -10.99 -0.20 -12.62
N VAL A 32 -9.83 0.04 -13.24
CA VAL A 32 -9.67 0.09 -14.71
C VAL A 32 -8.53 -0.78 -15.26
N ALA A 33 -7.76 -1.41 -14.38
CA ALA A 33 -6.67 -2.30 -14.76
C ALA A 33 -6.54 -3.44 -13.72
N PRO A 34 -5.99 -4.60 -14.08
CA PRO A 34 -5.87 -5.72 -13.16
C PRO A 34 -5.02 -5.35 -11.94
N GLU A 35 -5.57 -5.55 -10.73
CA GLU A 35 -4.94 -5.18 -9.46
C GLU A 35 -3.51 -5.74 -9.32
N ASN A 36 -2.63 -4.97 -8.67
CA ASN A 36 -1.27 -5.40 -8.35
C ASN A 36 -0.40 -5.77 -9.58
N THR A 37 -0.68 -5.17 -10.74
CA THR A 37 0.13 -5.34 -11.95
C THR A 37 0.82 -4.04 -12.37
N LEU A 38 1.85 -4.15 -13.24
CA LEU A 38 2.53 -2.96 -13.77
C LEU A 38 1.57 -2.10 -14.61
N SER A 39 0.60 -2.70 -15.28
CA SER A 39 -0.44 -1.98 -16.03
C SER A 39 -1.33 -1.15 -15.11
N ALA A 40 -1.70 -1.66 -13.91
CA ALA A 40 -2.46 -0.90 -12.93
C ALA A 40 -1.64 0.29 -12.38
N PHE A 41 -0.33 0.13 -12.19
CA PHE A 41 0.55 1.19 -11.72
C PHE A 41 0.72 2.30 -12.77
N ARG A 42 0.94 1.93 -14.03
CA ARG A 42 0.97 2.89 -15.16
C ARG A 42 -0.36 3.61 -15.33
N SER A 43 -1.49 2.91 -15.16
CA SER A 43 -2.83 3.50 -15.21
C SER A 43 -3.04 4.50 -14.08
N ALA A 44 -2.56 4.20 -12.86
CA ALA A 44 -2.61 5.14 -11.73
C ALA A 44 -1.82 6.42 -12.03
N TYR A 45 -0.60 6.29 -12.57
CA TYR A 45 0.19 7.45 -13.02
C TYR A 45 -0.56 8.27 -14.07
N GLY A 46 -1.15 7.61 -15.09
CA GLY A 46 -1.94 8.25 -16.15
C GLY A 46 -3.16 9.01 -15.62
N GLN A 47 -3.74 8.57 -14.51
CA GLN A 47 -4.82 9.26 -13.79
C GLN A 47 -4.34 10.38 -12.84
N GLY A 48 -3.04 10.63 -12.77
CA GLY A 48 -2.44 11.69 -11.98
C GLY A 48 -1.97 11.26 -10.59
N ALA A 49 -2.16 10.02 -10.17
CA ALA A 49 -1.63 9.52 -8.89
C ALA A 49 -0.09 9.54 -8.88
N ARG A 50 0.48 9.76 -7.69
CA ARG A 50 1.93 9.67 -7.44
C ARG A 50 2.25 8.75 -6.29
N TRP A 51 1.23 8.23 -5.62
CA TRP A 51 1.33 7.17 -4.64
C TRP A 51 0.49 5.99 -5.09
N VAL A 52 1.05 4.81 -4.99
CA VAL A 52 0.38 3.53 -5.23
C VAL A 52 0.44 2.73 -3.94
N GLU A 53 -0.68 2.20 -3.52
CA GLU A 53 -0.73 1.16 -2.52
C GLU A 53 -0.68 -0.18 -3.23
N PHE A 54 0.08 -1.16 -2.71
CA PHE A 54 0.26 -2.47 -3.32
C PHE A 54 0.67 -3.52 -2.30
N ASP A 55 0.27 -4.77 -2.55
CA ASP A 55 0.44 -5.89 -1.63
C ASP A 55 1.68 -6.70 -1.98
N VAL A 56 2.47 -7.11 -1.00
CA VAL A 56 3.64 -7.97 -1.20
C VAL A 56 3.58 -9.20 -0.34
N SER A 57 3.80 -10.35 -0.98
CA SER A 57 3.93 -11.69 -0.38
C SER A 57 5.21 -12.37 -0.87
N LEU A 58 5.53 -13.54 -0.33
CA LEU A 58 6.62 -14.39 -0.83
C LEU A 58 6.09 -15.58 -1.62
N LEU A 59 6.83 -15.98 -2.66
CA LEU A 59 6.74 -17.31 -3.26
C LEU A 59 7.42 -18.35 -2.37
N GLY A 60 7.27 -19.62 -2.72
CA GLY A 60 7.89 -20.74 -2.00
C GLY A 60 9.42 -20.74 -2.04
N ASP A 61 10.02 -20.11 -3.03
CA ASP A 61 11.48 -19.93 -3.14
C ASP A 61 11.99 -18.65 -2.42
N GLY A 62 11.09 -17.94 -1.73
CA GLY A 62 11.41 -16.72 -1.00
C GLY A 62 11.41 -15.43 -1.83
N THR A 63 11.07 -15.49 -3.12
CA THR A 63 10.98 -14.29 -3.98
C THR A 63 9.82 -13.40 -3.56
N PRO A 64 10.03 -12.09 -3.26
CA PRO A 64 8.94 -11.14 -3.01
C PRO A 64 8.19 -10.80 -4.31
N VAL A 65 6.88 -11.00 -4.31
CA VAL A 65 5.98 -10.75 -5.45
C VAL A 65 4.82 -9.84 -5.05
N VAL A 66 4.25 -9.14 -6.04
CA VAL A 66 3.16 -8.20 -5.82
C VAL A 66 1.83 -8.90 -6.05
N ILE A 67 1.21 -9.34 -4.94
CA ILE A 67 -0.07 -10.05 -4.94
C ILE A 67 -0.73 -9.98 -3.57
N HIS A 68 -2.06 -9.86 -3.54
CA HIS A 68 -2.84 -9.76 -2.32
C HIS A 68 -3.07 -11.11 -1.64
N ASP A 69 -3.48 -12.13 -2.40
CA ASP A 69 -3.98 -13.41 -1.86
C ASP A 69 -2.83 -14.41 -1.62
N ALA A 70 -3.07 -15.42 -0.80
CA ALA A 70 -2.14 -16.54 -0.59
C ALA A 70 -2.08 -17.50 -1.78
N THR A 71 -2.97 -17.32 -2.76
CA THR A 71 -3.07 -18.13 -3.98
C THR A 71 -3.15 -17.21 -5.20
N VAL A 72 -2.90 -17.77 -6.39
CA VAL A 72 -3.01 -17.04 -7.65
C VAL A 72 -4.42 -17.15 -8.29
N ASP A 73 -5.35 -17.87 -7.65
CA ASP A 73 -6.62 -18.32 -8.24
C ASP A 73 -7.56 -17.18 -8.67
N ARG A 74 -7.67 -16.12 -7.84
CA ARG A 74 -8.65 -15.05 -8.06
C ARG A 74 -8.26 -14.09 -9.18
N CYS A 75 -6.98 -13.80 -9.30
CA CYS A 75 -6.46 -12.73 -10.16
C CYS A 75 -5.47 -13.27 -11.21
N SER A 76 -5.63 -14.52 -11.63
CA SER A 76 -4.82 -15.06 -12.72
C SER A 76 -5.52 -16.19 -13.48
N SER A 77 -4.89 -16.62 -14.57
CA SER A 77 -5.29 -17.79 -15.36
C SER A 77 -4.93 -19.14 -14.72
N SER A 78 -4.22 -19.12 -13.59
CA SER A 78 -3.68 -20.30 -12.91
C SER A 78 -4.32 -20.52 -11.54
N THR A 79 -4.03 -21.67 -10.93
CA THR A 79 -4.46 -22.01 -9.57
C THR A 79 -3.28 -22.52 -8.75
N GLY A 80 -3.31 -22.30 -7.44
CA GLY A 80 -2.32 -22.81 -6.51
C GLY A 80 -1.83 -21.80 -5.49
N HIS A 81 -1.18 -22.31 -4.47
CA HIS A 81 -0.65 -21.49 -3.39
C HIS A 81 0.71 -20.88 -3.75
N LEU A 82 0.95 -19.64 -3.36
CA LEU A 82 2.25 -18.96 -3.56
C LEU A 82 3.42 -19.76 -2.98
N LYS A 83 3.22 -20.43 -1.84
CA LYS A 83 4.25 -21.26 -1.20
C LYS A 83 4.73 -22.45 -2.04
N ASP A 84 3.95 -22.86 -3.04
CA ASP A 84 4.25 -23.98 -3.93
C ASP A 84 4.82 -23.51 -5.28
N LEU A 85 4.96 -22.19 -5.49
CA LEU A 85 5.48 -21.55 -6.69
C LEU A 85 6.88 -20.98 -6.48
N SER A 86 7.59 -20.80 -7.57
CA SER A 86 8.89 -20.13 -7.67
C SER A 86 8.86 -19.01 -8.71
N ILE A 87 9.89 -18.18 -8.77
CA ILE A 87 10.03 -17.15 -9.80
C ILE A 87 9.92 -17.70 -11.23
N LYS A 88 10.32 -18.95 -11.46
CA LYS A 88 10.27 -19.59 -12.79
C LYS A 88 8.85 -19.88 -13.26
N ASP A 89 7.90 -19.94 -12.34
CA ASP A 89 6.50 -20.25 -12.66
C ASP A 89 5.73 -19.02 -13.12
N LEU A 90 6.23 -17.81 -12.78
CA LEU A 90 5.53 -16.54 -13.05
C LEU A 90 5.32 -16.26 -14.54
N ASP A 91 6.24 -16.67 -15.40
CA ASP A 91 6.13 -16.46 -16.85
C ASP A 91 4.95 -17.20 -17.50
N ALA A 92 4.48 -18.28 -16.86
CA ALA A 92 3.34 -19.07 -17.32
C ALA A 92 1.99 -18.59 -16.75
N ILE A 93 1.99 -17.63 -15.84
CA ILE A 93 0.81 -17.16 -15.13
C ILE A 93 0.36 -15.82 -15.71
N ASP A 94 -0.79 -15.81 -16.37
CA ASP A 94 -1.44 -14.59 -16.87
C ASP A 94 -2.27 -13.96 -15.76
N ALA A 95 -1.87 -12.78 -15.30
CA ALA A 95 -2.53 -12.02 -14.24
C ALA A 95 -3.43 -10.88 -14.79
N GLY A 96 -3.70 -10.85 -16.09
CA GLY A 96 -4.45 -9.78 -16.72
C GLY A 96 -5.78 -10.23 -17.36
N SER A 97 -5.82 -11.37 -18.02
CA SER A 97 -7.00 -11.83 -18.79
C SER A 97 -8.28 -12.03 -17.96
N TRP A 98 -8.15 -12.27 -16.65
CA TRP A 98 -9.30 -12.38 -15.75
C TRP A 98 -10.07 -11.06 -15.63
N PHE A 99 -9.35 -9.93 -15.76
CA PHE A 99 -9.93 -8.59 -15.67
C PHE A 99 -10.54 -8.16 -17.00
N ASP A 100 -9.75 -8.21 -18.07
CA ASP A 100 -10.19 -7.92 -19.45
C ASP A 100 -9.20 -8.55 -20.44
N PRO A 101 -9.65 -9.12 -21.59
CA PRO A 101 -8.79 -9.68 -22.62
C PRO A 101 -7.70 -8.72 -23.14
N PHE A 102 -7.91 -7.41 -23.03
CA PHE A 102 -6.92 -6.38 -23.39
C PHE A 102 -5.61 -6.53 -22.58
N TYR A 103 -5.69 -7.06 -21.35
CA TYR A 103 -4.55 -7.27 -20.47
C TYR A 103 -3.96 -8.68 -20.55
N GLN A 104 -4.30 -9.46 -21.58
CA GLN A 104 -3.73 -10.79 -21.79
C GLN A 104 -2.20 -10.74 -21.82
N GLY A 105 -1.56 -11.61 -21.06
CA GLY A 105 -0.10 -11.69 -20.93
C GLY A 105 0.50 -10.76 -19.87
N GLU A 106 -0.33 -9.98 -19.14
CA GLU A 106 0.15 -9.31 -17.92
C GLU A 106 0.57 -10.34 -16.90
N ARG A 107 1.66 -10.08 -16.17
CA ARG A 107 2.22 -11.03 -15.19
C ARG A 107 2.06 -10.54 -13.77
N ILE A 108 2.21 -11.44 -12.80
CA ILE A 108 2.43 -11.06 -11.39
C ILE A 108 3.85 -10.47 -11.31
N PRO A 109 4.02 -9.17 -10.93
CA PRO A 109 5.34 -8.58 -10.85
C PRO A 109 6.09 -9.08 -9.61
N THR A 110 7.38 -9.20 -9.71
CA THR A 110 8.26 -9.20 -8.53
C THR A 110 8.26 -7.82 -7.87
N LEU A 111 8.65 -7.75 -6.59
CA LEU A 111 8.84 -6.47 -5.92
C LEU A 111 9.89 -5.62 -6.63
N ALA A 112 10.95 -6.20 -7.17
CA ALA A 112 11.99 -5.48 -7.91
C ALA A 112 11.42 -4.81 -9.16
N GLU A 113 10.64 -5.54 -9.98
CA GLU A 113 10.00 -4.99 -11.19
C GLU A 113 9.00 -3.86 -10.85
N ALA A 114 8.28 -3.99 -9.75
CA ALA A 114 7.39 -2.93 -9.28
C ALA A 114 8.16 -1.65 -8.90
N LEU A 115 9.29 -1.78 -8.19
CA LEU A 115 10.14 -0.64 -7.81
C LEU A 115 10.82 0.01 -9.02
N GLU A 116 11.24 -0.77 -10.01
CA GLU A 116 11.75 -0.24 -11.29
C GLU A 116 10.67 0.57 -12.02
N CYS A 117 9.44 0.05 -12.09
CA CYS A 117 8.30 0.77 -12.65
C CYS A 117 8.04 2.09 -11.89
N PHE A 118 8.14 2.06 -10.56
CA PHE A 118 7.96 3.28 -9.76
C PHE A 118 9.06 4.31 -10.02
N ALA A 119 10.29 3.90 -10.19
CA ALA A 119 11.40 4.78 -10.56
C ALA A 119 11.18 5.40 -11.96
N GLU A 120 10.76 4.59 -12.94
CA GLU A 120 10.49 5.04 -14.31
C GLU A 120 9.41 6.13 -14.37
N PHE A 121 8.32 5.97 -13.61
CA PHE A 121 7.16 6.88 -13.63
C PHE A 121 7.17 7.93 -12.51
N GLY A 122 8.18 7.97 -11.65
CA GLY A 122 8.24 8.90 -10.50
C GLY A 122 7.12 8.64 -9.50
N LEU A 123 6.76 7.37 -9.30
CA LEU A 123 5.78 6.92 -8.31
C LEU A 123 6.44 6.67 -6.95
N SER A 124 5.65 6.76 -5.91
CA SER A 124 5.98 6.35 -4.54
C SER A 124 5.06 5.21 -4.13
N GLY A 125 5.48 4.36 -3.21
CA GLY A 125 4.73 3.18 -2.82
C GLY A 125 4.31 3.16 -1.35
N ASN A 126 3.08 2.73 -1.09
CA ASN A 126 2.66 2.19 0.18
C ASN A 126 2.60 0.67 0.04
N LEU A 127 3.62 -0.01 0.52
CA LEU A 127 3.76 -1.45 0.44
C LEU A 127 3.08 -2.10 1.64
N GLU A 128 1.99 -2.83 1.40
CA GLU A 128 1.40 -3.69 2.43
C GLU A 128 2.11 -5.03 2.47
N ILE A 129 2.72 -5.38 3.60
CA ILE A 129 3.29 -6.71 3.80
C ILE A 129 2.19 -7.67 4.23
N LYS A 130 1.88 -8.64 3.37
CA LYS A 130 0.89 -9.69 3.61
C LYS A 130 1.53 -10.87 4.30
N ARG A 131 1.07 -11.19 5.51
CA ARG A 131 1.46 -12.42 6.21
C ARG A 131 0.36 -13.46 6.09
N HIS A 132 0.59 -14.47 5.28
CA HIS A 132 -0.34 -15.58 5.14
C HIS A 132 0.02 -16.74 6.06
N LYS A 133 -0.99 -17.47 6.54
CA LYS A 133 -0.78 -18.68 7.35
C LYS A 133 -0.02 -19.73 6.53
N HIS A 134 0.90 -20.43 7.19
CA HIS A 134 1.70 -21.50 6.59
C HIS A 134 2.67 -21.09 5.47
N GLN A 135 3.01 -19.81 5.39
CA GLN A 135 4.12 -19.29 4.59
C GLN A 135 5.37 -19.07 5.44
N ALA A 136 6.28 -18.25 4.94
CA ALA A 136 7.53 -17.90 5.59
C ALA A 136 7.36 -17.36 7.02
N SER A 137 8.40 -17.47 7.83
CA SER A 137 8.46 -16.79 9.13
C SER A 137 8.45 -15.27 8.95
N VAL A 138 8.11 -14.52 10.01
CA VAL A 138 8.16 -13.04 9.98
C VAL A 138 9.56 -12.55 9.61
N GLU A 139 10.59 -13.20 10.14
CA GLU A 139 12.00 -12.84 9.89
C GLU A 139 12.39 -13.05 8.42
N GLU A 140 11.98 -14.15 7.83
CA GLU A 140 12.23 -14.46 6.42
C GLU A 140 11.44 -13.50 5.51
N LEU A 141 10.15 -13.31 5.77
CA LEU A 141 9.29 -12.40 5.03
C LEU A 141 9.87 -10.98 4.99
N THR A 142 10.14 -10.42 6.16
CA THR A 142 10.67 -9.05 6.27
C THR A 142 12.12 -8.94 5.78
N GLY A 143 12.91 -10.00 5.95
CA GLY A 143 14.29 -10.05 5.49
C GLY A 143 14.40 -10.02 3.96
N ASN A 144 13.60 -10.83 3.27
CA ASN A 144 13.60 -10.89 1.81
C ASN A 144 13.05 -9.59 1.19
N ILE A 145 11.98 -9.04 1.76
CA ILE A 145 11.44 -7.75 1.33
C ILE A 145 12.47 -6.63 1.54
N HIS A 146 13.09 -6.56 2.72
CA HIS A 146 14.11 -5.55 3.02
C HIS A 146 15.33 -5.66 2.10
N ALA A 147 15.75 -6.88 1.74
CA ALA A 147 16.86 -7.10 0.82
C ALA A 147 16.60 -6.45 -0.56
N VAL A 148 15.36 -6.48 -1.05
CA VAL A 148 14.99 -5.80 -2.30
C VAL A 148 14.85 -4.29 -2.09
N LEU A 149 14.23 -3.87 -0.99
CA LEU A 149 13.99 -2.43 -0.72
C LEU A 149 15.27 -1.61 -0.59
N LYS A 150 16.33 -2.17 0.00
CA LYS A 150 17.61 -1.45 0.19
C LYS A 150 18.32 -1.11 -1.13
N ASP A 151 18.05 -1.91 -2.18
CA ASP A 151 18.69 -1.76 -3.50
C ASP A 151 17.83 -0.91 -4.47
N ARG A 152 16.65 -0.39 -4.00
CA ARG A 152 15.77 0.44 -4.82
C ARG A 152 16.42 1.77 -5.21
N ASP A 153 15.95 2.34 -6.31
CA ASP A 153 16.28 3.73 -6.65
C ASP A 153 15.91 4.67 -5.49
N PRO A 154 16.82 5.53 -5.02
CA PRO A 154 16.58 6.41 -3.87
C PRO A 154 15.49 7.47 -4.12
N SER A 155 15.08 7.72 -5.36
CA SER A 155 13.94 8.59 -5.69
C SER A 155 12.60 7.96 -5.35
N VAL A 156 12.52 6.61 -5.27
CA VAL A 156 11.31 5.87 -4.92
C VAL A 156 11.12 5.88 -3.41
N ARG A 157 10.15 6.66 -2.94
CA ARG A 157 9.75 6.68 -1.53
C ARG A 157 8.84 5.50 -1.24
N ILE A 158 9.09 4.80 -0.13
CA ILE A 158 8.28 3.68 0.32
C ILE A 158 7.84 3.93 1.76
N SER A 159 6.55 3.76 2.02
CA SER A 159 5.98 3.50 3.34
C SER A 159 5.55 2.04 3.44
N ILE A 160 5.61 1.46 4.63
CA ILE A 160 5.23 0.06 4.87
C ILE A 160 3.96 0.02 5.70
N SER A 161 3.00 -0.80 5.30
CA SER A 161 1.83 -1.09 6.10
C SER A 161 1.64 -2.60 6.32
N SER A 162 0.99 -2.97 7.40
CA SER A 162 0.60 -4.36 7.68
C SER A 162 -0.51 -4.40 8.74
N PHE A 163 -1.32 -5.46 8.69
CA PHE A 163 -2.22 -5.85 9.79
C PHE A 163 -1.50 -6.56 10.93
N ASP A 164 -0.23 -6.94 10.74
CA ASP A 164 0.56 -7.74 11.67
C ASP A 164 1.60 -6.88 12.40
N VAL A 165 1.45 -6.77 13.71
CA VAL A 165 2.35 -6.01 14.60
C VAL A 165 3.78 -6.54 14.55
N ASP A 166 3.96 -7.88 14.49
CA ASP A 166 5.29 -8.49 14.49
C ASP A 166 6.02 -8.20 13.18
N VAL A 167 5.29 -8.13 12.06
CA VAL A 167 5.82 -7.72 10.76
C VAL A 167 6.33 -6.28 10.82
N LEU A 168 5.53 -5.35 11.36
CA LEU A 168 5.93 -3.94 11.47
C LEU A 168 7.13 -3.76 12.40
N LYS A 169 7.18 -4.48 13.52
CA LYS A 169 8.32 -4.46 14.43
C LYS A 169 9.58 -4.99 13.74
N SER A 170 9.47 -6.11 13.04
CA SER A 170 10.62 -6.76 12.39
C SER A 170 11.19 -5.91 11.26
N ILE A 171 10.34 -5.36 10.37
CA ILE A 171 10.83 -4.52 9.27
C ILE A 171 11.37 -3.18 9.76
N GLY A 172 10.73 -2.57 10.77
CA GLY A 172 11.20 -1.32 11.38
C GLY A 172 12.53 -1.47 12.13
N ALA A 173 12.82 -2.65 12.68
CA ALA A 173 14.11 -2.94 13.27
C ALA A 173 15.22 -3.08 12.22
N LYS A 174 14.88 -3.55 11.00
CA LYS A 174 15.84 -3.68 9.87
C LYS A 174 16.16 -2.33 9.23
N ASP A 175 15.14 -1.47 9.10
CA ASP A 175 15.31 -0.11 8.56
C ASP A 175 14.43 0.90 9.34
N PRO A 176 15.00 1.57 10.36
CA PRO A 176 14.27 2.58 11.13
C PRO A 176 13.91 3.86 10.35
N SER A 177 14.38 4.01 9.12
CA SER A 177 14.05 5.16 8.28
C SER A 177 12.72 5.01 7.54
N LEU A 178 12.16 3.80 7.47
CA LEU A 178 10.88 3.53 6.83
C LEU A 178 9.72 4.13 7.65
N GLU A 179 8.81 4.81 6.96
CA GLU A 179 7.52 5.15 7.54
C GLU A 179 6.68 3.87 7.66
N LEU A 180 6.24 3.55 8.87
CA LEU A 180 5.39 2.41 9.13
C LEU A 180 3.94 2.86 9.35
N ALA A 181 2.96 2.01 8.99
CA ALA A 181 1.55 2.23 9.22
C ALA A 181 0.86 0.96 9.73
N MET A 182 0.11 1.07 10.83
CA MET A 182 -0.70 -0.02 11.32
C MET A 182 -2.05 -0.05 10.58
N LEU A 183 -2.41 -1.19 10.00
CA LEU A 183 -3.67 -1.42 9.29
C LEU A 183 -4.74 -2.00 10.22
N TRP A 184 -5.96 -1.43 10.15
CA TRP A 184 -7.13 -1.97 10.84
C TRP A 184 -8.39 -1.87 9.97
N ASP A 185 -9.15 -2.96 9.88
CA ASP A 185 -10.51 -2.96 9.35
C ASP A 185 -11.49 -2.33 10.35
N LYS A 186 -11.33 -2.67 11.62
CA LYS A 186 -12.06 -2.09 12.75
C LYS A 186 -11.06 -1.62 13.79
N LEU A 187 -11.28 -0.43 14.34
CA LEU A 187 -10.43 0.10 15.39
C LEU A 187 -10.60 -0.74 16.67
N PRO A 188 -9.54 -1.41 17.17
CA PRO A 188 -9.65 -2.17 18.41
C PRO A 188 -9.71 -1.23 19.61
N GLU A 189 -10.33 -1.65 20.71
CA GLU A 189 -10.42 -0.83 21.94
C GLU A 189 -9.03 -0.47 22.50
N ASN A 190 -8.08 -1.39 22.38
CA ASN A 190 -6.69 -1.22 22.85
C ASN A 190 -5.73 -0.64 21.79
N TRP A 191 -6.26 0.06 20.75
CA TRP A 191 -5.44 0.56 19.65
C TRP A 191 -4.24 1.42 20.09
N ARG A 192 -4.38 2.14 21.22
CA ARG A 192 -3.31 2.99 21.77
C ARG A 192 -2.13 2.17 22.26
N ASP A 193 -2.42 1.07 22.95
CA ASP A 193 -1.39 0.15 23.47
C ASP A 193 -0.67 -0.55 22.30
N VAL A 194 -1.44 -0.97 21.28
CA VAL A 194 -0.85 -1.56 20.08
C VAL A 194 0.08 -0.59 19.36
N LEU A 195 -0.33 0.69 19.19
CA LEU A 195 0.54 1.69 18.56
C LEU A 195 1.78 2.04 19.41
N ALA A 196 1.66 2.00 20.73
CA ALA A 196 2.81 2.25 21.61
C ALA A 196 3.91 1.18 21.45
N ASP A 197 3.55 0.00 21.00
CA ASP A 197 4.42 -1.16 20.75
C ASP A 197 5.14 -1.11 19.38
N ILE A 198 4.74 -0.20 18.49
CA ILE A 198 5.26 -0.09 17.12
C ILE A 198 5.87 1.31 16.92
N PRO A 199 7.03 1.45 16.26
CA PRO A 199 7.62 2.77 15.99
C PRO A 199 6.88 3.48 14.83
N THR A 200 5.56 3.71 15.01
CA THR A 200 4.71 4.36 13.98
C THR A 200 3.89 5.50 14.54
N LYS A 201 3.58 6.46 13.65
CA LYS A 201 2.60 7.52 13.86
C LYS A 201 1.49 7.50 12.82
N VAL A 202 1.40 6.45 12.01
CA VAL A 202 0.45 6.36 10.91
C VAL A 202 -0.49 5.18 11.12
N ILE A 203 -1.78 5.44 10.92
CA ILE A 203 -2.85 4.45 10.99
C ILE A 203 -3.51 4.39 9.62
N HIS A 204 -3.65 3.19 9.07
CA HIS A 204 -4.52 2.93 7.94
C HIS A 204 -5.81 2.29 8.46
N LEU A 205 -6.93 2.97 8.34
CA LEU A 205 -8.22 2.53 8.86
C LEU A 205 -9.26 2.41 7.75
N ASN A 206 -10.03 1.32 7.79
CA ASN A 206 -11.21 1.21 6.93
C ASN A 206 -12.09 2.46 7.12
N TYR A 207 -12.41 3.14 6.01
CA TYR A 207 -13.12 4.43 6.07
C TYR A 207 -14.48 4.33 6.76
N LYS A 208 -15.14 3.14 6.71
CA LYS A 208 -16.41 2.89 7.41
C LYS A 208 -16.28 2.87 8.94
N ALA A 209 -15.06 2.69 9.44
CA ALA A 209 -14.77 2.74 10.87
C ALA A 209 -14.30 4.13 11.32
N LEU A 210 -14.16 5.11 10.41
CA LEU A 210 -13.82 6.49 10.76
C LEU A 210 -14.95 7.16 11.51
N THR A 211 -14.59 7.87 12.58
CA THR A 211 -15.51 8.78 13.30
C THR A 211 -14.80 10.11 13.53
N LEU A 212 -15.58 11.20 13.61
CA LEU A 212 -15.01 12.53 13.89
C LEU A 212 -14.28 12.56 15.25
N PRO A 213 -14.83 12.01 16.36
CA PRO A 213 -14.12 11.97 17.63
C PRO A 213 -12.78 11.21 17.58
N PHE A 214 -12.73 10.09 16.86
CA PHE A 214 -11.48 9.35 16.69
C PHE A 214 -10.44 10.17 15.93
N LEU A 215 -10.84 10.80 14.83
CA LEU A 215 -9.92 11.58 14.02
C LEU A 215 -9.39 12.81 14.78
N ASP A 216 -10.24 13.47 15.56
CA ASP A 216 -9.85 14.59 16.43
C ASP A 216 -8.79 14.15 17.45
N GLU A 217 -9.02 13.06 18.15
CA GLU A 217 -8.05 12.49 19.11
C GLU A 217 -6.71 12.13 18.44
N VAL A 218 -6.75 11.52 17.27
CA VAL A 218 -5.55 11.10 16.54
C VAL A 218 -4.72 12.32 16.13
N VAL A 219 -5.37 13.36 15.61
CA VAL A 219 -4.72 14.62 15.20
C VAL A 219 -4.12 15.35 16.41
N GLU A 220 -4.83 15.42 17.55
CA GLU A 220 -4.32 16.00 18.79
C GLU A 220 -3.06 15.30 19.29
N LYS A 221 -2.95 13.98 19.08
CA LYS A 221 -1.76 13.18 19.44
C LYS A 221 -0.62 13.27 18.41
N GLY A 222 -0.78 14.03 17.32
CA GLY A 222 0.21 14.12 16.25
C GLY A 222 0.34 12.84 15.44
N LEU A 223 -0.71 12.03 15.39
CA LEU A 223 -0.80 10.84 14.55
C LEU A 223 -1.46 11.19 13.21
N LEU A 224 -1.28 10.35 12.21
CA LEU A 224 -1.84 10.49 10.86
C LEU A 224 -2.77 9.33 10.56
N VAL A 225 -3.94 9.61 9.96
CA VAL A 225 -4.85 8.57 9.46
C VAL A 225 -4.90 8.62 7.94
N ARG A 226 -4.79 7.44 7.30
CA ARG A 226 -5.12 7.21 5.90
C ARG A 226 -6.31 6.26 5.83
N ALA A 227 -7.34 6.62 5.07
CA ALA A 227 -8.59 5.86 4.95
C ALA A 227 -8.55 4.90 3.75
N TRP A 228 -9.02 3.64 3.93
CA TRP A 228 -9.09 2.64 2.88
C TRP A 228 -10.39 1.83 2.94
N THR A 229 -10.90 1.19 1.92
CA THR A 229 -10.78 1.61 0.52
C THR A 229 -12.04 2.41 0.21
N CYS A 230 -11.87 3.68 -0.14
CA CYS A 230 -13.00 4.55 -0.40
C CYS A 230 -12.95 5.05 -1.85
N ASN A 231 -14.01 4.80 -2.60
CA ASN A 231 -14.11 5.15 -4.03
C ASN A 231 -15.05 6.33 -4.31
N ASP A 232 -15.77 6.82 -3.29
CA ASP A 232 -16.62 8.00 -3.40
C ASP A 232 -16.06 9.15 -2.57
N PRO A 233 -15.61 10.27 -3.19
CA PRO A 233 -15.13 11.43 -2.46
C PRO A 233 -16.13 12.03 -1.47
N ALA A 234 -17.44 11.86 -1.71
CA ALA A 234 -18.48 12.40 -0.84
C ALA A 234 -18.48 11.74 0.55
N GLU A 235 -18.13 10.45 0.63
CA GLU A 235 -18.04 9.69 1.88
C GLU A 235 -16.97 10.25 2.85
N LEU A 236 -15.92 10.88 2.30
CA LEU A 236 -14.82 11.42 3.08
C LEU A 236 -14.88 12.95 3.27
N ALA A 237 -15.87 13.63 2.68
CA ALA A 237 -15.90 15.09 2.62
C ALA A 237 -15.79 15.76 4.00
N GLN A 238 -16.43 15.22 5.03
CA GLN A 238 -16.42 15.76 6.38
C GLN A 238 -15.08 15.56 7.12
N PHE A 239 -14.30 14.53 6.75
CA PHE A 239 -13.08 14.14 7.46
C PHE A 239 -11.86 14.95 7.04
N TRP A 240 -11.83 15.52 5.83
CA TRP A 240 -10.69 16.30 5.34
C TRP A 240 -10.42 17.54 6.20
N SER A 241 -11.46 18.27 6.58
CA SER A 241 -11.32 19.43 7.46
C SER A 241 -10.91 19.08 8.89
N MET A 242 -11.06 17.83 9.28
CA MET A 242 -10.69 17.30 10.59
C MET A 242 -9.27 16.67 10.60
N GLY A 243 -8.54 16.72 9.49
CA GLY A 243 -7.16 16.28 9.42
C GLY A 243 -6.95 14.86 8.89
N LEU A 244 -7.91 14.31 8.10
CA LEU A 244 -7.67 13.10 7.35
C LEU A 244 -6.44 13.28 6.45
N GLY A 245 -5.46 12.37 6.57
CA GLY A 245 -4.16 12.51 5.91
C GLY A 245 -4.19 12.12 4.43
N ALA A 246 -4.81 10.98 4.11
CA ALA A 246 -4.91 10.49 2.74
C ALA A 246 -6.08 9.50 2.59
N VAL A 247 -6.41 9.22 1.32
CA VAL A 247 -7.31 8.13 0.91
C VAL A 247 -6.54 7.10 0.09
N ILE A 248 -6.89 5.84 0.29
CA ILE A 248 -6.48 4.70 -0.54
C ILE A 248 -7.73 4.27 -1.31
N THR A 249 -7.67 4.30 -2.66
CA THR A 249 -8.84 4.19 -3.54
C THR A 249 -8.54 3.41 -4.83
N ASP A 250 -9.54 2.66 -5.33
CA ASP A 250 -9.46 1.99 -6.63
C ASP A 250 -9.62 2.98 -7.80
N GLU A 251 -10.16 4.19 -7.51
CA GLU A 251 -10.57 5.22 -8.47
C GLU A 251 -9.84 6.56 -8.21
N PRO A 252 -8.48 6.62 -8.33
CA PRO A 252 -7.72 7.83 -7.98
C PRO A 252 -8.17 9.07 -8.76
N ARG A 253 -8.65 8.93 -9.99
CA ARG A 253 -9.14 10.03 -10.83
C ARG A 253 -10.26 10.85 -10.16
N TYR A 254 -11.15 10.23 -9.36
CA TYR A 254 -12.26 10.94 -8.73
C TYR A 254 -11.80 11.85 -7.59
N PHE A 255 -10.66 11.57 -6.99
CA PHE A 255 -10.07 12.37 -5.93
C PHE A 255 -9.06 13.41 -6.46
N LEU A 256 -8.51 13.19 -7.66
CA LEU A 256 -7.48 14.03 -8.30
C LEU A 256 -8.06 14.95 -9.39
N SER A 257 -9.29 14.71 -9.84
CA SER A 257 -9.95 15.59 -10.83
C SER A 257 -10.14 16.98 -10.22
N ARG A 258 -9.69 17.97 -10.97
CA ARG A 258 -9.84 19.38 -10.65
C ARG A 258 -11.17 19.93 -11.16
#